data_51d9f5ca1a6ba523ddf505da37464cb9
#
_entry.id   51d9f5ca1a6ba523ddf505da37464cb9
#
_cell.length_a   1.000
_cell.length_b   1.000
_cell.length_c   1.000
_cell.angle_alpha   90.00
_cell.angle_beta   90.00
_cell.angle_gamma   90.00
#
_symmetry.space_group_name_H-M   'P 1'
#
loop_
_entity.id
_entity.type
_entity.pdbx_description
1 polymer ?
#
loop_
_entity_poly.entity_id
_entity_poly.type
_entity_poly.pdbx_seq_one_letter_code
_entity_poly.pdbx_strand_id
1 'polypeptide(L)'
;MFRKRPNPGAAAALLVKIAQKYLGYTSDLGGKNIFGQRVGYDSQPWGGAFVEVCLREAGLKGPSFVYTPAALADYIRDGNFSREPRPGSIALFNFSSNTGHAADPFGMMHCGVVTDIREFELSGRFITIEGNTEGSTTFSKRDGVHQKVRTINDVVIFCHPAAAGTFNGSLLKLLDRGRTKFNGEDLNDIAEAARNPKPLSLKVPIKHGDRNRKIEIIQLALATVTDLRGATLGIWDATTAAACSRYQRSMGYVANDATGLPGTATLKRLAKETGLFTIDEQ
;
A
#
# COMPACT_ATOMS: atom_id res chain seq x y z
N MET A 1 12.43 -31.98 -0.20
CA MET A 1 13.61 -31.11 0.02
C MET A 1 13.14 -29.75 0.51
N PHE A 2 13.14 -29.50 1.82
CA PHE A 2 12.71 -28.23 2.40
C PHE A 2 13.78 -27.17 2.11
N ARG A 3 13.50 -26.22 1.22
CA ARG A 3 14.38 -25.04 1.07
C ARG A 3 14.38 -24.28 2.41
N LYS A 4 15.55 -24.21 3.06
CA LYS A 4 15.75 -23.32 4.23
C LYS A 4 15.26 -21.93 3.86
N ARG A 5 14.36 -21.36 4.68
CA ARG A 5 13.96 -19.96 4.52
C ARG A 5 15.21 -19.09 4.61
N PRO A 6 15.40 -18.13 3.70
CA PRO A 6 16.56 -17.23 3.76
C PRO A 6 16.55 -16.48 5.10
N ASN A 7 17.75 -16.23 5.64
CA ASN A 7 17.93 -15.34 6.79
C ASN A 7 17.32 -13.98 6.46
N PRO A 8 16.41 -13.42 7.29
CA PRO A 8 15.76 -12.13 7.02
C PRO A 8 16.72 -11.00 6.70
N GLY A 9 17.85 -10.92 7.39
CA GLY A 9 18.88 -9.91 7.11
C GLY A 9 19.55 -10.11 5.74
N ALA A 10 19.80 -11.36 5.33
CA ALA A 10 20.36 -11.65 4.00
C ALA A 10 19.37 -11.33 2.88
N ALA A 11 18.07 -11.59 3.08
CA ALA A 11 17.03 -11.27 2.12
C ALA A 11 16.83 -9.75 1.97
N ALA A 12 16.87 -9.00 3.07
CA ALA A 12 16.82 -7.55 3.07
C ALA A 12 18.04 -6.94 2.33
N ALA A 13 19.25 -7.43 2.61
CA ALA A 13 20.47 -7.00 1.93
C ALA A 13 20.45 -7.32 0.43
N LEU A 14 19.88 -8.47 0.05
CA LEU A 14 19.70 -8.83 -1.36
C LEU A 14 18.73 -7.88 -2.07
N LEU A 15 17.60 -7.52 -1.42
CA LEU A 15 16.63 -6.56 -1.95
C LEU A 15 17.29 -5.20 -2.23
N VAL A 16 18.10 -4.70 -1.29
CA VAL A 16 18.86 -3.45 -1.47
C VAL A 16 19.79 -3.55 -2.67
N LYS A 17 20.57 -4.65 -2.80
CA LYS A 17 21.46 -4.86 -3.94
C LYS A 17 20.73 -4.89 -5.29
N ILE A 18 19.56 -5.51 -5.32
CA ILE A 18 18.72 -5.57 -6.53
C ILE A 18 18.21 -4.18 -6.89
N ALA A 19 17.71 -3.40 -5.93
CA ALA A 19 17.30 -2.03 -6.19
C ALA A 19 18.45 -1.18 -6.73
N GLN A 20 19.65 -1.31 -6.14
CA GLN A 20 20.87 -0.62 -6.59
C GLN A 20 21.27 -0.98 -8.04
N LYS A 21 21.07 -2.23 -8.47
CA LYS A 21 21.36 -2.68 -9.84
C LYS A 21 20.60 -1.87 -10.90
N TYR A 22 19.43 -1.35 -10.56
CA TYR A 22 18.58 -0.59 -11.47
C TYR A 22 18.79 0.93 -11.44
N LEU A 23 19.69 1.44 -10.59
CA LEU A 23 19.99 2.87 -10.56
C LEU A 23 20.40 3.39 -11.94
N GLY A 24 19.83 4.52 -12.33
CA GLY A 24 20.06 5.15 -13.64
C GLY A 24 19.20 4.58 -14.77
N TYR A 25 18.38 3.57 -14.54
CA TYR A 25 17.37 3.16 -15.52
C TYR A 25 16.39 4.30 -15.80
N THR A 26 16.01 4.50 -17.06
CA THR A 26 14.97 5.46 -17.47
C THR A 26 13.94 4.78 -18.36
N SER A 27 12.68 5.21 -18.25
CA SER A 27 11.64 4.82 -19.18
C SER A 27 11.92 5.34 -20.59
N ASP A 28 11.25 4.83 -21.60
CA ASP A 28 11.27 5.42 -22.95
C ASP A 28 10.48 6.75 -23.00
N LEU A 29 10.47 7.39 -24.19
CA LEU A 29 9.74 8.66 -24.41
C LEU A 29 8.22 8.49 -24.29
N GLY A 30 7.70 7.29 -24.47
CA GLY A 30 6.28 6.95 -24.35
C GLY A 30 5.89 6.47 -22.94
N GLY A 31 6.82 6.49 -21.98
CA GLY A 31 6.56 6.03 -20.61
C GLY A 31 6.64 4.50 -20.44
N LYS A 32 6.91 3.76 -21.53
CA LYS A 32 7.10 2.30 -21.43
C LYS A 32 8.33 1.98 -20.63
N ASN A 33 8.23 0.98 -19.76
CA ASN A 33 9.29 0.60 -18.86
C ASN A 33 9.28 -0.90 -18.59
N ILE A 34 10.46 -1.45 -18.28
CA ILE A 34 10.62 -2.90 -18.05
C ILE A 34 9.88 -3.40 -16.81
N PHE A 35 9.63 -2.53 -15.84
CA PHE A 35 8.97 -2.93 -14.58
C PHE A 35 7.48 -3.12 -14.80
N GLY A 36 6.81 -2.13 -15.43
CA GLY A 36 5.41 -2.25 -15.81
C GLY A 36 5.15 -3.46 -16.71
N GLN A 37 6.01 -3.68 -17.73
CA GLN A 37 5.91 -4.84 -18.61
C GLN A 37 5.98 -6.17 -17.84
N ARG A 38 6.92 -6.30 -16.88
CA ARG A 38 7.10 -7.53 -16.10
C ARG A 38 5.96 -7.83 -15.13
N VAL A 39 5.19 -6.83 -14.74
CA VAL A 39 4.03 -7.01 -13.85
C VAL A 39 2.69 -6.88 -14.58
N GLY A 40 2.71 -6.65 -15.89
CA GLY A 40 1.50 -6.53 -16.71
C GLY A 40 0.79 -5.17 -16.62
N TYR A 41 1.51 -4.10 -16.24
CA TYR A 41 1.00 -2.73 -16.07
C TYR A 41 1.86 -1.73 -16.87
N ASP A 42 1.91 -1.90 -18.17
CA ASP A 42 2.68 -1.02 -19.05
C ASP A 42 2.02 0.38 -19.15
N SER A 43 2.84 1.42 -19.24
CA SER A 43 2.41 2.83 -19.40
C SER A 43 1.58 3.43 -18.25
N GLN A 44 1.63 2.83 -17.05
CA GLN A 44 1.04 3.35 -15.81
C GLN A 44 2.14 3.87 -14.87
N PRO A 45 1.81 4.63 -13.81
CA PRO A 45 2.78 4.93 -12.77
C PRO A 45 3.43 3.64 -12.26
N TRP A 46 4.74 3.50 -12.47
CA TRP A 46 5.45 2.23 -12.30
C TRP A 46 6.35 2.14 -11.05
N GLY A 47 6.21 3.11 -10.12
CA GLY A 47 6.98 3.06 -8.86
C GLY A 47 6.72 1.79 -8.06
N GLY A 48 5.46 1.39 -7.92
CA GLY A 48 5.08 0.12 -7.29
C GLY A 48 5.53 -1.10 -8.07
N ALA A 49 5.48 -1.04 -9.41
CA ALA A 49 5.97 -2.11 -10.28
C ALA A 49 7.49 -2.35 -10.13
N PHE A 50 8.26 -1.26 -9.97
CA PHE A 50 9.69 -1.35 -9.66
C PHE A 50 9.93 -2.11 -8.36
N VAL A 51 9.24 -1.73 -7.28
CA VAL A 51 9.36 -2.40 -5.97
C VAL A 51 8.99 -3.87 -6.10
N GLU A 52 7.89 -4.19 -6.78
CA GLU A 52 7.44 -5.58 -6.97
C GLU A 52 8.45 -6.42 -7.74
N VAL A 53 9.04 -5.90 -8.81
CA VAL A 53 10.09 -6.60 -9.56
C VAL A 53 11.31 -6.85 -8.66
N CYS A 54 11.74 -5.86 -7.87
CA CYS A 54 12.85 -6.03 -6.93
C CYS A 54 12.55 -7.14 -5.89
N LEU A 55 11.33 -7.18 -5.35
CA LEU A 55 10.90 -8.21 -4.41
C LEU A 55 10.93 -9.62 -5.04
N ARG A 56 10.38 -9.76 -6.26
CA ARG A 56 10.38 -11.04 -7.00
C ARG A 56 11.81 -11.51 -7.27
N GLU A 57 12.71 -10.64 -7.71
CA GLU A 57 14.12 -10.98 -7.95
C GLU A 57 14.86 -11.33 -6.64
N ALA A 58 14.50 -10.74 -5.52
CA ALA A 58 15.02 -11.10 -4.20
C ALA A 58 14.43 -12.42 -3.66
N GLY A 59 13.50 -13.05 -4.38
CA GLY A 59 12.81 -14.25 -3.93
C GLY A 59 11.87 -14.00 -2.74
N LEU A 60 11.51 -12.75 -2.50
CA LEU A 60 10.58 -12.35 -1.46
C LEU A 60 9.14 -12.44 -1.99
N LYS A 61 8.27 -13.07 -1.20
CA LYS A 61 6.84 -13.15 -1.48
C LYS A 61 6.14 -12.07 -0.67
N GLY A 62 5.20 -11.39 -1.28
CA GLY A 62 4.39 -10.36 -0.63
C GLY A 62 3.26 -9.90 -1.54
N PRO A 63 2.44 -9.00 -1.06
CA PRO A 63 1.38 -8.38 -1.85
C PRO A 63 1.98 -7.54 -2.97
N SER A 64 1.19 -7.31 -4.01
CA SER A 64 1.59 -6.46 -5.12
C SER A 64 1.66 -4.99 -4.68
N PHE A 65 2.78 -4.34 -4.96
CA PHE A 65 2.96 -2.91 -4.76
C PHE A 65 2.49 -2.05 -5.95
N VAL A 66 2.02 -2.68 -7.03
CA VAL A 66 1.41 -1.95 -8.16
C VAL A 66 0.26 -1.07 -7.69
N TYR A 67 -0.47 -1.54 -6.66
CA TYR A 67 -1.44 -0.74 -5.94
C TYR A 67 -1.09 -0.70 -4.45
N THR A 68 -0.43 0.37 -4.03
CA THR A 68 0.15 0.52 -2.68
C THR A 68 -0.85 0.38 -1.52
N PRO A 69 -2.13 0.80 -1.61
CA PRO A 69 -3.11 0.53 -0.56
C PRO A 69 -3.36 -0.97 -0.30
N ALA A 70 -3.37 -1.80 -1.35
CA ALA A 70 -3.52 -3.25 -1.17
C ALA A 70 -2.31 -3.85 -0.45
N ALA A 71 -1.09 -3.43 -0.85
CA ALA A 71 0.12 -3.86 -0.16
C ALA A 71 0.10 -3.46 1.32
N LEU A 72 -0.31 -2.23 1.64
CA LEU A 72 -0.44 -1.78 3.02
C LEU A 72 -1.35 -2.68 3.84
N ALA A 73 -2.54 -2.98 3.33
CA ALA A 73 -3.53 -3.81 4.04
C ALA A 73 -2.94 -5.19 4.41
N ASP A 74 -2.23 -5.82 3.47
CA ASP A 74 -1.61 -7.12 3.70
C ASP A 74 -0.48 -7.05 4.73
N TYR A 75 0.39 -6.03 4.67
CA TYR A 75 1.46 -5.86 5.64
C TYR A 75 0.93 -5.54 7.04
N ILE A 76 -0.16 -4.77 7.15
CA ILE A 76 -0.84 -4.52 8.42
C ILE A 76 -1.41 -5.82 8.98
N ARG A 77 -2.16 -6.58 8.18
CA ARG A 77 -2.74 -7.87 8.58
C ARG A 77 -1.67 -8.83 9.09
N ASP A 78 -0.54 -8.89 8.40
CA ASP A 78 0.54 -9.82 8.73
C ASP A 78 1.47 -9.29 9.84
N GLY A 79 1.28 -8.04 10.31
CA GLY A 79 2.09 -7.40 11.35
C GLY A 79 3.52 -7.09 10.92
N ASN A 80 3.81 -7.07 9.62
CA ASN A 80 5.13 -6.88 9.04
C ASN A 80 5.37 -5.41 8.64
N PHE A 81 5.14 -4.48 9.55
CA PHE A 81 5.31 -3.06 9.33
C PHE A 81 5.81 -2.34 10.59
N SER A 82 6.32 -1.10 10.43
CA SER A 82 6.68 -0.23 11.54
C SER A 82 6.72 1.24 11.12
N ARG A 83 6.98 2.12 12.11
CA ARG A 83 7.28 3.55 11.89
C ARG A 83 8.79 3.81 11.76
N GLU A 84 9.62 2.81 11.92
CA GLU A 84 11.07 2.89 11.85
C GLU A 84 11.59 2.24 10.58
N PRO A 85 12.44 2.93 9.80
CA PRO A 85 13.06 2.37 8.62
C PRO A 85 14.07 1.28 8.97
N ARG A 86 14.21 0.33 8.07
CA ARG A 86 15.31 -0.65 8.07
C ARG A 86 15.81 -0.81 6.65
N PRO A 87 17.09 -1.01 6.40
CA PRO A 87 17.56 -1.36 5.06
C PRO A 87 16.79 -2.58 4.53
N GLY A 88 16.24 -2.47 3.30
CA GLY A 88 15.35 -3.47 2.71
C GLY A 88 13.88 -3.34 3.10
N SER A 89 13.48 -2.34 3.90
CA SER A 89 12.07 -1.98 4.05
C SER A 89 11.56 -1.27 2.81
N ILE A 90 10.25 -1.32 2.60
CA ILE A 90 9.56 -0.51 1.60
C ILE A 90 8.88 0.65 2.33
N ALA A 91 9.33 1.88 2.04
CA ALA A 91 8.66 3.08 2.51
C ALA A 91 7.45 3.39 1.63
N LEU A 92 6.30 3.64 2.25
CA LEU A 92 5.10 4.15 1.58
C LEU A 92 4.96 5.63 1.89
N PHE A 93 4.84 6.45 0.86
CA PHE A 93 4.85 7.91 0.95
C PHE A 93 3.50 8.54 0.69
N ASN A 94 3.24 9.64 1.40
CA ASN A 94 2.14 10.55 1.14
C ASN A 94 2.67 11.97 0.92
N PHE A 95 2.63 12.43 -0.32
CA PHE A 95 3.04 13.78 -0.71
C PHE A 95 1.86 14.75 -0.90
N SER A 96 0.65 14.40 -0.48
CA SER A 96 -0.58 15.14 -0.77
C SER A 96 -0.58 16.59 -0.29
N SER A 97 0.25 16.95 0.70
CA SER A 97 0.37 18.34 1.17
C SER A 97 1.05 19.28 0.18
N ASN A 98 1.78 18.75 -0.80
CA ASN A 98 2.63 19.56 -1.67
C ASN A 98 2.15 19.62 -3.12
N THR A 99 1.18 18.80 -3.53
CA THR A 99 0.88 18.58 -4.96
C THR A 99 -0.53 18.97 -5.39
N GLY A 100 -1.43 19.31 -4.48
CA GLY A 100 -2.83 19.67 -4.83
C GLY A 100 -3.63 18.52 -5.48
N HIS A 101 -3.08 17.33 -5.60
CA HIS A 101 -3.78 16.16 -6.12
C HIS A 101 -4.75 15.61 -5.07
N ALA A 102 -5.92 15.18 -5.51
CA ALA A 102 -6.85 14.46 -4.65
C ALA A 102 -6.11 13.25 -4.04
N ALA A 103 -6.00 13.23 -2.72
CA ALA A 103 -5.29 12.16 -2.03
C ALA A 103 -6.01 10.84 -2.29
N ASP A 104 -5.24 9.79 -2.55
CA ASP A 104 -5.63 8.41 -2.32
C ASP A 104 -6.32 8.34 -0.93
N PRO A 105 -7.45 7.61 -0.76
CA PRO A 105 -8.15 7.51 0.53
C PRO A 105 -7.26 7.03 1.67
N PHE A 106 -6.14 6.37 1.33
CA PHE A 106 -5.12 5.95 2.29
C PHE A 106 -3.89 6.86 2.28
N GLY A 107 -3.90 7.92 1.49
CA GLY A 107 -2.84 8.91 1.41
C GLY A 107 -1.49 8.39 0.90
N MET A 108 -1.48 7.24 0.22
CA MET A 108 -0.26 6.64 -0.31
C MET A 108 -0.15 6.91 -1.80
N MET A 109 0.85 7.69 -2.18
CA MET A 109 1.04 8.13 -3.56
C MET A 109 2.27 7.50 -4.21
N HIS A 110 3.20 6.97 -3.42
CA HIS A 110 4.49 6.49 -3.92
C HIS A 110 5.13 5.49 -2.97
N CYS A 111 6.12 4.75 -3.45
CA CYS A 111 6.88 3.82 -2.64
C CYS A 111 8.34 3.69 -3.11
N GLY A 112 9.22 3.23 -2.20
CA GLY A 112 10.62 3.01 -2.51
C GLY A 112 11.29 2.04 -1.55
N VAL A 113 12.41 1.46 -1.99
CA VAL A 113 13.23 0.56 -1.16
C VAL A 113 14.17 1.38 -0.29
N VAL A 114 14.09 1.24 1.03
CA VAL A 114 15.03 1.87 1.98
C VAL A 114 16.40 1.22 1.85
N THR A 115 17.44 2.02 1.68
CA THR A 115 18.81 1.53 1.50
C THR A 115 19.78 1.98 2.57
N ASP A 116 19.55 3.16 3.17
CA ASP A 116 20.44 3.72 4.19
C ASP A 116 19.64 4.49 5.25
N ILE A 117 19.98 4.30 6.51
CA ILE A 117 19.30 4.89 7.68
C ILE A 117 20.27 5.58 8.66
N ARG A 118 21.52 5.80 8.26
CA ARG A 118 22.56 6.34 9.15
C ARG A 118 22.22 7.69 9.76
N GLU A 119 21.45 8.52 9.04
CA GLU A 119 21.03 9.84 9.52
C GLU A 119 19.65 9.84 10.20
N PHE A 120 18.99 8.68 10.27
CA PHE A 120 17.58 8.64 10.69
C PHE A 120 17.36 9.08 12.13
N GLU A 121 18.15 8.59 13.07
CA GLU A 121 18.01 8.93 14.50
C GLU A 121 18.29 10.40 14.78
N LEU A 122 19.21 11.01 14.04
CA LEU A 122 19.62 12.40 14.24
C LEU A 122 18.68 13.41 13.58
N SER A 123 18.17 13.10 12.39
CA SER A 123 17.48 14.07 11.55
C SER A 123 16.14 13.58 10.98
N GLY A 124 15.77 12.33 11.22
CA GLY A 124 14.63 11.68 10.56
C GLY A 124 14.83 11.43 9.06
N ARG A 125 16.07 11.58 8.54
CA ARG A 125 16.42 11.41 7.12
C ARG A 125 16.89 10.00 6.85
N PHE A 126 16.53 9.47 5.70
CA PHE A 126 16.97 8.18 5.21
C PHE A 126 17.03 8.18 3.69
N ILE A 127 17.68 7.16 3.11
CA ILE A 127 17.86 7.05 1.66
C ILE A 127 16.99 5.91 1.14
N THR A 128 16.33 6.20 0.01
CA THR A 128 15.56 5.20 -0.75
C THR A 128 16.08 5.10 -2.18
N ILE A 129 15.76 4.00 -2.84
CA ILE A 129 15.80 3.86 -4.29
C ILE A 129 14.36 3.68 -4.76
N GLU A 130 13.97 4.53 -5.72
CA GLU A 130 12.59 4.69 -6.17
C GLU A 130 12.51 4.61 -7.69
N GLY A 131 11.50 3.90 -8.20
CA GLY A 131 11.15 3.91 -9.61
C GLY A 131 10.08 4.96 -9.92
N ASN A 132 9.93 5.34 -11.17
CA ASN A 132 8.96 6.35 -11.62
C ASN A 132 9.12 7.70 -10.90
N THR A 133 10.34 8.13 -10.76
CA THR A 133 10.67 9.41 -10.12
C THR A 133 11.68 10.18 -10.96
N GLU A 134 11.61 11.52 -10.90
CA GLU A 134 12.55 12.36 -11.63
C GLU A 134 13.94 12.34 -10.99
N GLY A 135 14.98 12.39 -11.82
CA GLY A 135 16.35 12.59 -11.37
C GLY A 135 16.54 13.97 -10.72
N SER A 136 17.60 14.12 -9.92
CA SER A 136 17.96 15.40 -9.30
C SER A 136 18.65 16.38 -10.27
N THR A 137 18.94 15.98 -11.51
CA THR A 137 19.65 16.80 -12.49
C THR A 137 18.69 17.36 -13.53
N THR A 138 18.92 18.62 -13.91
CA THR A 138 18.14 19.41 -14.88
C THR A 138 18.08 18.78 -16.30
N PHE A 139 18.87 17.75 -16.57
CA PHE A 139 19.03 17.16 -17.90
C PHE A 139 18.14 15.95 -18.21
N SER A 140 17.47 15.38 -17.22
CA SER A 140 16.56 14.26 -17.45
C SER A 140 15.17 14.58 -16.91
N LYS A 141 14.26 14.96 -17.80
CA LYS A 141 12.82 15.04 -17.52
C LYS A 141 12.12 13.67 -17.63
N ARG A 142 12.89 12.58 -17.71
CA ARG A 142 12.33 11.23 -17.82
C ARG A 142 12.27 10.59 -16.45
N ASP A 143 11.16 9.94 -16.21
CA ASP A 143 11.02 9.10 -15.02
C ASP A 143 12.02 7.95 -15.08
N GLY A 144 12.69 7.74 -13.97
CA GLY A 144 13.75 6.75 -13.84
C GLY A 144 13.75 6.06 -12.48
N VAL A 145 14.81 5.27 -12.29
CA VAL A 145 15.16 4.68 -10.99
C VAL A 145 16.28 5.55 -10.39
N HIS A 146 15.94 6.23 -9.30
CA HIS A 146 16.83 7.18 -8.66
C HIS A 146 16.94 6.95 -7.16
N GLN A 147 18.11 7.34 -6.62
CA GLN A 147 18.29 7.46 -5.19
C GLN A 147 17.69 8.78 -4.70
N LYS A 148 16.94 8.73 -3.61
CA LYS A 148 16.29 9.89 -2.99
C LYS A 148 16.65 9.98 -1.50
N VAL A 149 16.82 11.20 -1.02
CA VAL A 149 16.83 11.49 0.41
C VAL A 149 15.39 11.80 0.82
N ARG A 150 14.89 11.09 1.80
CA ARG A 150 13.52 11.23 2.32
C ARG A 150 13.54 11.57 3.80
N THR A 151 12.42 12.07 4.29
CA THR A 151 12.21 12.35 5.71
C THR A 151 11.03 11.56 6.25
N ILE A 152 11.04 11.30 7.55
CA ILE A 152 9.94 10.58 8.21
C ILE A 152 8.58 11.29 8.06
N ASN A 153 8.60 12.62 7.82
CA ASN A 153 7.38 13.41 7.67
C ASN A 153 6.56 13.04 6.42
N ASP A 154 7.21 12.49 5.40
CA ASP A 154 6.55 12.07 4.14
C ASP A 154 6.09 10.61 4.18
N VAL A 155 6.46 9.86 5.23
CA VAL A 155 6.22 8.42 5.32
C VAL A 155 4.93 8.12 6.02
N VAL A 156 4.08 7.34 5.38
CA VAL A 156 2.91 6.72 6.01
C VAL A 156 3.37 5.58 6.91
N ILE A 157 4.16 4.64 6.36
CA ILE A 157 4.62 3.45 7.05
C ILE A 157 5.81 2.79 6.33
N PHE A 158 6.56 1.96 7.04
CA PHE A 158 7.56 1.06 6.47
C PHE A 158 7.05 -0.37 6.49
N CYS A 159 6.98 -1.03 5.33
CA CYS A 159 6.69 -2.46 5.19
C CYS A 159 7.98 -3.27 5.23
N HIS A 160 7.97 -4.44 5.87
CA HIS A 160 9.15 -5.29 6.07
C HIS A 160 9.01 -6.64 5.35
N PRO A 161 9.25 -6.72 4.03
CA PRO A 161 9.00 -7.95 3.25
C PRO A 161 9.92 -9.11 3.61
N ALA A 162 11.09 -8.84 4.19
CA ALA A 162 12.04 -9.86 4.63
C ALA A 162 11.79 -10.36 6.07
N ALA A 163 10.88 -9.75 6.82
CA ALA A 163 10.55 -10.20 8.16
C ALA A 163 9.75 -11.50 8.08
N ALA A 164 10.33 -12.60 8.57
CA ALA A 164 9.59 -13.83 8.77
C ALA A 164 8.79 -13.69 10.07
N GLY A 165 7.50 -13.46 9.95
CA GLY A 165 6.45 -13.57 10.96
C GLY A 165 6.85 -13.76 12.43
N THR A 166 7.26 -12.70 13.12
CA THR A 166 7.12 -12.53 14.57
C THR A 166 7.37 -11.07 14.90
N PHE A 167 6.36 -10.23 14.77
CA PHE A 167 6.42 -8.92 15.39
C PHE A 167 5.52 -8.94 16.63
N ASN A 168 6.12 -9.28 17.78
CA ASN A 168 5.56 -9.07 19.11
C ASN A 168 5.93 -7.67 19.63
N GLY A 169 5.77 -6.65 18.79
CA GLY A 169 5.93 -5.27 19.18
C GLY A 169 4.57 -4.63 19.37
N SER A 170 4.30 -4.11 20.55
CA SER A 170 3.09 -3.35 20.84
C SER A 170 2.90 -2.25 19.78
N LEU A 171 1.99 -2.47 18.84
CA LEU A 171 1.58 -1.52 17.80
C LEU A 171 1.24 -0.16 18.42
N LEU A 172 0.65 -0.17 19.61
CA LEU A 172 0.25 1.01 20.40
C LEU A 172 1.43 1.93 20.73
N LYS A 173 2.63 1.39 21.03
CA LYS A 173 3.81 2.22 21.32
C LYS A 173 4.44 2.86 20.08
N LEU A 174 4.24 2.28 18.90
CA LEU A 174 4.78 2.77 17.64
C LEU A 174 3.95 3.93 17.05
N LEU A 175 2.66 3.94 17.31
CA LEU A 175 1.71 4.94 16.81
C LEU A 175 1.62 6.18 17.70
N ASP A 176 2.06 6.07 18.97
CA ASP A 176 2.02 7.15 19.95
C ASP A 176 3.10 8.23 19.76
N ARG A 177 4.08 8.01 18.88
CA ARG A 177 5.11 9.01 18.54
C ARG A 177 4.75 9.91 17.36
N GLY A 178 3.47 10.04 17.12
CA GLY A 178 2.73 10.95 16.29
C GLY A 178 3.47 11.96 15.42
N ARG A 179 3.26 11.92 14.18
CA ARG A 179 3.02 12.97 13.17
C ARG A 179 2.87 12.28 11.82
N THR A 180 1.71 11.72 11.58
CA THR A 180 1.29 11.32 10.24
C THR A 180 0.10 12.15 9.85
N LYS A 181 -0.04 12.44 8.56
CA LYS A 181 -1.24 13.01 7.95
C LYS A 181 -2.44 12.06 8.00
N PHE A 182 -2.21 10.79 8.30
CA PHE A 182 -3.20 9.93 8.91
C PHE A 182 -3.25 10.27 10.38
N ASN A 183 -4.43 10.55 10.88
CA ASN A 183 -4.67 10.54 12.31
C ASN A 183 -4.18 9.18 12.84
N GLY A 184 -3.34 9.18 13.88
CA GLY A 184 -2.77 7.94 14.43
C GLY A 184 -3.83 6.93 14.89
N GLU A 185 -5.05 7.40 15.14
CA GLU A 185 -6.23 6.58 15.38
C GLU A 185 -6.61 5.75 14.14
N ASP A 186 -6.56 6.32 12.93
CA ASP A 186 -7.00 5.63 11.70
C ASP A 186 -6.14 4.40 11.39
N LEU A 187 -4.81 4.50 11.57
CA LEU A 187 -3.90 3.37 11.36
C LEU A 187 -4.01 2.31 12.47
N ASN A 188 -4.25 2.74 13.72
CA ASN A 188 -4.51 1.83 14.83
C ASN A 188 -5.76 1.00 14.57
N ASP A 189 -6.80 1.65 14.12
CA ASP A 189 -8.08 1.04 13.88
C ASP A 189 -8.07 0.09 12.69
N ILE A 190 -7.35 0.44 11.63
CA ILE A 190 -7.13 -0.44 10.49
C ILE A 190 -6.31 -1.67 10.93
N ALA A 191 -5.25 -1.47 11.69
CA ALA A 191 -4.43 -2.57 12.18
C ALA A 191 -5.17 -3.45 13.22
N GLU A 192 -5.99 -2.85 14.07
CA GLU A 192 -6.84 -3.59 15.00
C GLU A 192 -7.94 -4.36 14.24
N ALA A 193 -8.59 -3.73 13.25
CA ALA A 193 -9.56 -4.40 12.40
C ALA A 193 -8.96 -5.60 11.65
N ALA A 194 -7.72 -5.48 11.17
CA ALA A 194 -7.02 -6.58 10.50
C ALA A 194 -6.64 -7.74 11.45
N ARG A 195 -6.34 -7.44 12.71
CA ARG A 195 -5.98 -8.45 13.73
C ARG A 195 -7.21 -9.05 14.41
N ASN A 196 -8.23 -8.26 14.56
CA ASN A 196 -9.43 -8.60 15.31
C ASN A 196 -10.65 -8.10 14.52
N PRO A 197 -10.95 -8.76 13.37
CA PRO A 197 -11.99 -8.30 12.47
C PRO A 197 -13.34 -8.23 13.18
N LYS A 198 -13.80 -7.01 13.43
CA LYS A 198 -15.09 -6.78 14.11
C LYS A 198 -16.24 -7.09 13.16
N PRO A 199 -17.32 -7.68 13.66
CA PRO A 199 -18.49 -7.93 12.83
C PRO A 199 -19.12 -6.60 12.38
N LEU A 200 -19.34 -6.46 11.08
CA LEU A 200 -20.14 -5.37 10.52
C LEU A 200 -21.62 -5.78 10.52
N SER A 201 -22.43 -5.02 11.25
CA SER A 201 -23.89 -5.20 11.20
C SER A 201 -24.43 -4.71 9.85
N LEU A 202 -25.19 -5.54 9.18
CA LEU A 202 -25.88 -5.24 7.91
C LEU A 202 -27.30 -4.68 8.09
N LYS A 203 -27.72 -4.40 9.33
CA LYS A 203 -29.10 -3.93 9.63
C LYS A 203 -29.45 -2.62 8.90
N VAL A 204 -28.45 -1.81 8.55
CA VAL A 204 -28.67 -0.57 7.81
C VAL A 204 -27.90 -0.66 6.48
N PRO A 205 -28.61 -0.62 5.34
CA PRO A 205 -27.98 -0.59 4.03
C PRO A 205 -27.10 0.66 3.87
N ILE A 206 -25.94 0.48 3.21
CA ILE A 206 -25.06 1.59 2.84
C ILE A 206 -25.71 2.38 1.70
N LYS A 207 -25.71 3.70 1.80
CA LYS A 207 -26.23 4.63 0.80
C LYS A 207 -25.13 5.58 0.31
N HIS A 208 -25.32 6.18 -0.85
CA HIS A 208 -24.46 7.26 -1.31
C HIS A 208 -24.47 8.41 -0.31
N GLY A 209 -23.28 8.92 -0.01
CA GLY A 209 -23.08 10.02 0.94
C GLY A 209 -23.03 9.60 2.41
N ASP A 210 -23.33 8.34 2.75
CA ASP A 210 -23.16 7.85 4.11
C ASP A 210 -21.73 8.07 4.58
N ARG A 211 -21.62 8.49 5.86
CA ARG A 211 -20.33 8.74 6.51
C ARG A 211 -20.25 7.98 7.81
N ASN A 212 -19.37 7.00 7.89
CA ASN A 212 -19.09 6.29 9.14
C ASN A 212 -17.83 5.42 9.00
N ARG A 213 -17.34 4.93 10.15
CA ARG A 213 -16.15 4.10 10.25
C ARG A 213 -16.26 2.72 9.56
N LYS A 214 -17.46 2.17 9.43
CA LYS A 214 -17.66 0.89 8.70
C LYS A 214 -17.29 1.07 7.23
N ILE A 215 -17.52 2.26 6.67
CA ILE A 215 -17.17 2.59 5.30
C ILE A 215 -15.65 2.59 5.13
N GLU A 216 -14.88 3.09 6.08
CA GLU A 216 -13.41 3.07 6.05
C GLU A 216 -12.87 1.63 5.93
N ILE A 217 -13.39 0.71 6.74
CA ILE A 217 -13.01 -0.71 6.70
C ILE A 217 -13.36 -1.33 5.35
N ILE A 218 -14.53 -1.02 4.81
CA ILE A 218 -14.98 -1.54 3.51
C ILE A 218 -14.14 -0.91 2.37
N GLN A 219 -13.81 0.36 2.45
CA GLN A 219 -12.90 1.02 1.50
C GLN A 219 -11.53 0.39 1.51
N LEU A 220 -10.96 0.11 2.69
CA LEU A 220 -9.72 -0.62 2.81
C LEU A 220 -9.81 -1.99 2.14
N ALA A 221 -10.88 -2.75 2.42
CA ALA A 221 -11.09 -4.04 1.80
C ALA A 221 -11.25 -3.94 0.27
N LEU A 222 -12.01 -2.97 -0.23
CA LEU A 222 -12.13 -2.72 -1.68
C LEU A 222 -10.79 -2.36 -2.30
N ALA A 223 -9.96 -1.58 -1.61
CA ALA A 223 -8.63 -1.19 -2.09
C ALA A 223 -7.68 -2.38 -2.26
N THR A 224 -7.90 -3.49 -1.53
CA THR A 224 -7.10 -4.71 -1.71
C THR A 224 -7.48 -5.54 -2.95
N VAL A 225 -8.67 -5.33 -3.50
CA VAL A 225 -9.23 -6.15 -4.59
C VAL A 225 -9.61 -5.34 -5.83
N THR A 226 -9.61 -3.99 -5.72
CA THR A 226 -9.93 -3.08 -6.82
C THR A 226 -9.01 -1.86 -6.80
N ASP A 227 -8.99 -1.08 -7.89
CA ASP A 227 -8.38 0.25 -7.89
C ASP A 227 -9.35 1.26 -7.22
N LEU A 228 -9.00 1.70 -6.02
CA LEU A 228 -9.76 2.69 -5.25
C LEU A 228 -8.90 3.93 -4.99
N ARG A 229 -8.78 4.81 -5.99
CA ARG A 229 -8.03 6.08 -5.88
C ARG A 229 -8.98 7.27 -5.82
N GLY A 230 -8.65 8.26 -5.01
CA GLY A 230 -9.39 9.53 -4.92
C GLY A 230 -10.72 9.44 -4.17
N ALA A 231 -11.01 8.34 -3.50
CA ALA A 231 -12.16 8.24 -2.61
C ALA A 231 -11.93 9.04 -1.32
N THR A 232 -13.00 9.62 -0.76
CA THR A 232 -12.93 10.28 0.54
C THR A 232 -13.11 9.26 1.64
N LEU A 233 -12.11 9.14 2.53
CA LEU A 233 -12.13 8.16 3.62
C LEU A 233 -13.39 8.29 4.49
N GLY A 234 -14.02 7.16 4.75
CA GLY A 234 -15.23 7.10 5.59
C GLY A 234 -16.50 7.59 4.92
N ILE A 235 -16.46 8.03 3.66
CA ILE A 235 -17.63 8.48 2.89
C ILE A 235 -17.88 7.51 1.73
N TRP A 236 -19.13 7.06 1.58
CA TRP A 236 -19.54 6.29 0.39
C TRP A 236 -19.79 7.24 -0.78
N ASP A 237 -18.71 7.75 -1.34
CA ASP A 237 -18.72 8.68 -2.48
C ASP A 237 -18.82 7.95 -3.83
N ALA A 238 -18.89 8.72 -4.92
CA ALA A 238 -18.97 8.17 -6.28
C ALA A 238 -17.77 7.28 -6.65
N THR A 239 -16.58 7.61 -6.13
CA THR A 239 -15.35 6.86 -6.37
C THR A 239 -15.40 5.50 -5.66
N THR A 240 -15.85 5.48 -4.41
CA THR A 240 -16.07 4.26 -3.63
C THR A 240 -17.12 3.37 -4.30
N ALA A 241 -18.24 3.97 -4.75
CA ALA A 241 -19.28 3.25 -5.46
C ALA A 241 -18.78 2.66 -6.79
N ALA A 242 -17.98 3.40 -7.54
CA ALA A 242 -17.38 2.88 -8.78
C ALA A 242 -16.43 1.69 -8.52
N ALA A 243 -15.62 1.74 -7.47
CA ALA A 243 -14.78 0.61 -7.07
C ALA A 243 -15.61 -0.60 -6.66
N CYS A 244 -16.66 -0.40 -5.86
CA CYS A 244 -17.59 -1.46 -5.48
C CYS A 244 -18.28 -2.08 -6.71
N SER A 245 -18.73 -1.27 -7.66
CA SER A 245 -19.30 -1.74 -8.94
C SER A 245 -18.31 -2.59 -9.74
N ARG A 246 -17.02 -2.20 -9.81
CA ARG A 246 -15.99 -3.03 -10.45
C ARG A 246 -15.82 -4.37 -9.74
N TYR A 247 -15.79 -4.37 -8.42
CA TYR A 247 -15.73 -5.58 -7.63
C TYR A 247 -16.96 -6.48 -7.86
N GLN A 248 -18.16 -5.92 -7.87
CA GLN A 248 -19.39 -6.65 -8.17
C GLN A 248 -19.33 -7.31 -9.56
N ARG A 249 -18.82 -6.61 -10.58
CA ARG A 249 -18.61 -7.19 -11.91
C ARG A 249 -17.62 -8.36 -11.89
N SER A 250 -16.56 -8.27 -11.12
CA SER A 250 -15.61 -9.39 -10.93
C SER A 250 -16.26 -10.61 -10.25
N MET A 251 -17.34 -10.39 -9.50
CA MET A 251 -18.18 -11.45 -8.93
C MET A 251 -19.18 -12.05 -9.93
N GLY A 252 -19.28 -11.51 -11.14
CA GLY A 252 -20.22 -11.94 -12.16
C GLY A 252 -21.55 -11.15 -12.21
N TYR A 253 -21.66 -10.04 -11.47
CA TYR A 253 -22.84 -9.17 -11.61
C TYR A 253 -22.86 -8.47 -12.96
N VAL A 254 -24.02 -8.47 -13.62
CA VAL A 254 -24.22 -7.77 -14.89
C VAL A 254 -24.51 -6.27 -14.68
N ALA A 255 -24.49 -5.49 -15.75
CA ALA A 255 -24.47 -4.03 -15.74
C ALA A 255 -25.41 -3.36 -14.70
N ASN A 256 -26.67 -3.74 -14.64
CA ASN A 256 -27.66 -3.11 -13.74
C ASN A 256 -27.59 -3.62 -12.28
N ASP A 257 -27.00 -4.79 -12.08
CA ASP A 257 -26.88 -5.39 -10.74
C ASP A 257 -25.57 -4.97 -10.04
N ALA A 258 -24.58 -4.52 -10.82
CA ALA A 258 -23.34 -3.96 -10.29
C ALA A 258 -23.55 -2.48 -9.90
N THR A 259 -24.45 -2.25 -8.94
CA THR A 259 -24.95 -0.91 -8.56
C THR A 259 -23.92 0.00 -7.89
N GLY A 260 -22.79 -0.57 -7.44
CA GLY A 260 -21.82 0.13 -6.62
C GLY A 260 -22.25 0.31 -5.16
N LEU A 261 -23.38 -0.22 -4.75
CA LEU A 261 -23.82 -0.32 -3.36
C LEU A 261 -23.69 -1.79 -2.92
N PRO A 262 -22.96 -2.09 -1.84
CA PRO A 262 -22.70 -3.47 -1.46
C PRO A 262 -23.90 -4.05 -0.73
N GLY A 263 -24.51 -5.07 -1.30
CA GLY A 263 -25.44 -5.95 -0.61
C GLY A 263 -24.70 -7.00 0.23
N THR A 264 -25.47 -7.79 0.99
CA THR A 264 -24.96 -8.85 1.87
C THR A 264 -23.99 -9.80 1.16
N ALA A 265 -24.31 -10.24 -0.04
CA ALA A 265 -23.46 -11.15 -0.81
C ALA A 265 -22.11 -10.53 -1.17
N THR A 266 -22.12 -9.26 -1.60
CA THR A 266 -20.89 -8.50 -1.91
C THR A 266 -20.01 -8.37 -0.67
N LEU A 267 -20.57 -7.98 0.46
CA LEU A 267 -19.82 -7.79 1.71
C LEU A 267 -19.32 -9.12 2.29
N LYS A 268 -20.11 -10.18 2.27
CA LYS A 268 -19.66 -11.52 2.70
C LYS A 268 -18.47 -12.01 1.88
N ARG A 269 -18.50 -11.85 0.58
CA ARG A 269 -17.40 -12.25 -0.29
C ARG A 269 -16.17 -11.38 -0.06
N LEU A 270 -16.33 -10.06 0.04
CA LEU A 270 -15.26 -9.13 0.32
C LEU A 270 -14.59 -9.43 1.68
N ALA A 271 -15.38 -9.68 2.72
CA ALA A 271 -14.90 -10.07 4.03
C ALA A 271 -14.08 -11.36 3.98
N LYS A 272 -14.57 -12.38 3.27
CA LYS A 272 -13.90 -13.68 3.10
C LYS A 272 -12.56 -13.54 2.34
N GLU A 273 -12.52 -12.75 1.27
CA GLU A 273 -11.34 -12.57 0.42
C GLU A 273 -10.26 -11.74 1.13
N THR A 274 -10.65 -10.74 1.91
CA THR A 274 -9.71 -9.78 2.51
C THR A 274 -9.36 -10.09 3.97
N GLY A 275 -10.25 -10.75 4.70
CA GLY A 275 -10.09 -11.04 6.14
C GLY A 275 -10.09 -9.79 7.04
N LEU A 276 -10.47 -8.61 6.52
CA LEU A 276 -10.40 -7.34 7.24
C LEU A 276 -11.63 -7.08 8.13
N PHE A 277 -12.71 -7.78 7.88
CA PHE A 277 -13.93 -7.70 8.70
C PHE A 277 -14.73 -9.00 8.61
N THR A 278 -15.68 -9.17 9.51
CA THR A 278 -16.68 -10.23 9.46
C THR A 278 -18.06 -9.63 9.33
N ILE A 279 -19.05 -10.45 8.97
CA ILE A 279 -20.44 -10.03 8.87
C ILE A 279 -21.21 -10.57 10.08
N ASP A 280 -21.90 -9.68 10.78
CA ASP A 280 -22.85 -10.05 11.81
C ASP A 280 -24.16 -10.47 11.14
N GLU A 281 -24.56 -11.72 11.32
CA GLU A 281 -25.76 -12.31 10.71
C GLU A 281 -27.02 -12.19 11.60
N GLN A 282 -26.88 -11.51 12.78
CA GLN A 282 -28.01 -11.33 13.70
C GLN A 282 -28.95 -10.19 13.33
#